data_fe27dea492759adbe73b5526f889ccee
#
_entry.id   fe27dea492759adbe73b5526f889ccee
#
_cell.length_a   1.000
_cell.length_b   1.000
_cell.length_c   1.000
_cell.angle_alpha   90.00
_cell.angle_beta   90.00
_cell.angle_gamma   90.00
#
_symmetry.space_group_name_H-M   'P 1'
#
loop_
_entity.id
_entity.type
_entity.pdbx_description
1 polymer ?
#
loop_
_entity_poly.entity_id
_entity_poly.type
_entity_poly.pdbx_seq_one_letter_code
_entity_poly.pdbx_strand_id
1 'polypeptide(L)'
;MLYDKSLEKDNCGFGLIAHIEGEPSHKVVRTAIHALARMQHRGAILADGKTGDGCGLLLQKPDRFFRIVAEERGWRLAKNYAVGMLFLNQDPEKAAASRRIVEEELQRETLSIVGWRDVPTNEGVLGEIALSSLPQIGRA
;
A
#
# COMPACT_ATOMS: atom_id res chain seq x y z
N MET A 1 -6.11 35.34 16.30
CA MET A 1 -4.95 34.55 15.82
C MET A 1 -5.33 34.02 14.44
N LEU A 2 -4.55 34.31 13.39
CA LEU A 2 -4.90 33.94 12.00
C LEU A 2 -4.57 32.45 11.68
N TYR A 3 -4.01 31.73 12.63
CA TYR A 3 -3.58 30.36 12.47
C TYR A 3 -3.97 29.53 13.69
N ASP A 4 -4.74 28.48 13.46
CA ASP A 4 -5.09 27.47 14.47
C ASP A 4 -4.17 26.25 14.29
N LYS A 5 -3.33 25.97 15.29
CA LYS A 5 -2.38 24.86 15.28
C LYS A 5 -3.05 23.48 15.37
N SER A 6 -4.33 23.42 15.78
CA SER A 6 -5.10 22.18 15.87
C SER A 6 -5.66 21.73 14.52
N LEU A 7 -5.69 22.61 13.51
CA LEU A 7 -6.11 22.25 12.17
C LEU A 7 -4.95 21.53 11.46
N GLU A 8 -5.14 20.27 11.22
CA GLU A 8 -4.26 19.46 10.38
C GLU A 8 -4.22 20.06 8.97
N LYS A 9 -3.03 20.26 8.45
CA LYS A 9 -2.83 20.83 7.12
C LYS A 9 -2.13 19.83 6.24
N ASP A 10 -2.93 18.97 5.63
CA ASP A 10 -2.44 18.04 4.61
C ASP A 10 -2.21 18.78 3.29
N ASN A 11 -0.98 18.73 2.80
CA ASN A 11 -0.61 19.18 1.46
C ASN A 11 -0.57 18.00 0.50
N CYS A 12 -1.72 17.36 0.26
CA CYS A 12 -1.82 16.25 -0.67
C CYS A 12 -1.98 16.73 -2.12
N GLY A 13 -1.26 16.09 -3.04
CA GLY A 13 -1.53 16.16 -4.46
C GLY A 13 -2.09 14.83 -4.92
N PHE A 14 -3.15 14.82 -5.71
CA PHE A 14 -3.68 13.62 -6.32
C PHE A 14 -3.92 13.81 -7.82
N GLY A 15 -3.96 12.70 -8.54
CA GLY A 15 -4.32 12.67 -9.95
C GLY A 15 -5.14 11.43 -10.25
N LEU A 16 -6.01 11.52 -11.25
CA LEU A 16 -6.81 10.41 -11.74
C LEU A 16 -6.47 10.15 -13.21
N ILE A 17 -6.23 8.90 -13.55
CA ILE A 17 -6.05 8.43 -14.93
C ILE A 17 -6.98 7.24 -15.13
N ALA A 18 -7.86 7.34 -16.12
CA ALA A 18 -8.83 6.31 -16.43
C ALA A 18 -8.86 6.00 -17.92
N HIS A 19 -9.24 4.77 -18.26
CA HIS A 19 -9.61 4.38 -19.61
C HIS A 19 -11.12 4.62 -19.78
N ILE A 20 -11.53 5.35 -20.81
CA ILE A 20 -12.92 5.77 -20.98
C ILE A 20 -13.84 4.56 -21.19
N GLU A 21 -13.38 3.55 -21.94
CA GLU A 21 -14.13 2.32 -22.19
C GLU A 21 -13.95 1.28 -21.07
N GLY A 22 -13.23 1.60 -19.99
CA GLY A 22 -13.04 0.70 -18.84
C GLY A 22 -12.14 -0.50 -19.11
N GLU A 23 -11.40 -0.51 -20.22
CA GLU A 23 -10.53 -1.64 -20.53
C GLU A 23 -9.24 -1.64 -19.66
N PRO A 24 -8.91 -2.78 -19.04
CA PRO A 24 -7.65 -2.92 -18.29
C PRO A 24 -6.44 -2.72 -19.20
N SER A 25 -5.58 -1.78 -18.86
CA SER A 25 -4.41 -1.47 -19.69
C SER A 25 -3.17 -1.19 -18.84
N HIS A 26 -2.06 -1.88 -19.13
CA HIS A 26 -0.76 -1.58 -18.56
C HIS A 26 -0.29 -0.14 -18.89
N LYS A 27 -0.74 0.42 -20.01
CA LYS A 27 -0.46 1.81 -20.37
C LYS A 27 -1.02 2.78 -19.33
N VAL A 28 -2.24 2.55 -18.83
CA VAL A 28 -2.86 3.38 -17.77
C VAL A 28 -2.01 3.35 -16.51
N VAL A 29 -1.59 2.16 -16.08
CA VAL A 29 -0.74 2.00 -14.88
C VAL A 29 0.60 2.71 -15.06
N ARG A 30 1.29 2.52 -16.19
CA ARG A 30 2.55 3.22 -16.46
C ARG A 30 2.40 4.73 -16.49
N THR A 31 1.33 5.22 -17.08
CA THR A 31 1.05 6.67 -17.14
C THR A 31 0.82 7.20 -15.73
N ALA A 32 0.10 6.48 -14.88
CA ALA A 32 -0.12 6.85 -13.48
C ALA A 32 1.20 6.91 -12.69
N ILE A 33 2.09 5.92 -12.85
CA ILE A 33 3.42 5.91 -12.24
C ILE A 33 4.25 7.11 -12.69
N HIS A 34 4.26 7.41 -13.99
CA HIS A 34 4.99 8.56 -14.52
C HIS A 34 4.41 9.90 -14.03
N ALA A 35 3.09 10.01 -13.92
CA ALA A 35 2.45 11.19 -13.37
C ALA A 35 2.81 11.37 -11.89
N LEU A 36 2.78 10.29 -11.10
CA LEU A 36 3.17 10.29 -9.70
C LEU A 36 4.63 10.75 -9.52
N ALA A 37 5.55 10.23 -10.33
CA ALA A 37 6.96 10.63 -10.31
C ALA A 37 7.16 12.13 -10.60
N ARG A 38 6.29 12.76 -11.40
CA ARG A 38 6.34 14.20 -11.68
C ARG A 38 5.77 15.08 -10.58
N MET A 39 5.11 14.49 -9.60
CA MET A 39 4.54 15.20 -8.45
C MET A 39 5.55 15.46 -7.32
N GLN A 40 6.83 15.12 -7.48
CA GLN A 40 7.89 15.28 -6.48
C GLN A 40 7.98 16.68 -5.85
N HIS A 41 7.70 17.72 -6.61
CA HIS A 41 7.76 19.11 -6.11
C HIS A 41 6.57 19.50 -5.21
N ARG A 42 5.62 18.60 -5.00
CA ARG A 42 4.46 18.82 -4.13
C ARG A 42 4.57 18.13 -2.77
N GLY A 43 5.62 17.32 -2.57
CA GLY A 43 5.93 16.70 -1.30
C GLY A 43 7.01 17.45 -0.53
N ALA A 44 6.97 17.39 0.80
CA ALA A 44 8.07 17.85 1.62
C ALA A 44 9.22 16.81 1.58
N ILE A 45 10.44 17.29 1.67
CA ILE A 45 11.64 16.46 1.82
C ILE A 45 12.25 16.80 3.18
N LEU A 46 12.50 15.77 3.99
CA LEU A 46 13.07 15.90 5.32
C LEU A 46 14.57 16.22 5.27
N ALA A 47 15.16 16.42 6.44
CA ALA A 47 16.54 16.88 6.60
C ALA A 47 17.60 15.93 5.99
N ASP A 48 17.28 14.64 5.81
CA ASP A 48 18.15 13.66 5.15
C ASP A 48 18.18 13.78 3.62
N GLY A 49 17.39 14.69 3.05
CA GLY A 49 17.33 14.95 1.61
C GLY A 49 16.71 13.84 0.77
N LYS A 50 16.16 12.80 1.40
CA LYS A 50 15.59 11.62 0.73
C LYS A 50 14.20 11.24 1.25
N THR A 51 13.99 11.32 2.57
CA THR A 51 12.70 11.00 3.17
C THR A 51 11.68 12.08 2.83
N GLY A 52 10.53 11.71 2.31
CA GLY A 52 9.43 12.59 1.95
C GLY A 52 8.11 12.12 2.55
N ASP A 53 7.03 12.83 2.22
CA ASP A 53 5.67 12.54 2.71
C ASP A 53 5.12 11.19 2.20
N GLY A 54 5.87 10.52 1.35
CA GLY A 54 5.44 9.29 0.72
C GLY A 54 4.52 9.52 -0.47
N CYS A 55 4.24 8.43 -1.18
CA CYS A 55 3.31 8.45 -2.30
C CYS A 55 2.66 7.07 -2.44
N GLY A 56 1.52 7.03 -3.12
CA GLY A 56 0.79 5.79 -3.32
C GLY A 56 0.09 5.76 -4.66
N LEU A 57 -0.18 4.56 -5.13
CA LEU A 57 -0.97 4.30 -6.31
C LEU A 57 -2.16 3.42 -5.94
N LEU A 58 -3.37 3.95 -6.13
CA LEU A 58 -4.60 3.19 -6.03
C LEU A 58 -5.01 2.76 -7.43
N LEU A 59 -5.22 1.47 -7.63
CA LEU A 59 -5.65 0.92 -8.91
C LEU A 59 -6.73 -0.15 -8.71
N GLN A 60 -7.47 -0.43 -9.77
CA GLN A 60 -8.40 -1.55 -9.78
C GLN A 60 -7.63 -2.84 -9.49
N LYS A 61 -8.20 -3.71 -8.64
CA LYS A 61 -7.58 -4.98 -8.26
C LYS A 61 -7.15 -5.76 -9.51
N PRO A 62 -5.85 -6.02 -9.72
CA PRO A 62 -5.36 -6.77 -10.86
C PRO A 62 -5.61 -8.28 -10.65
N ASP A 63 -6.81 -8.73 -11.00
CA ASP A 63 -7.30 -10.09 -10.72
C ASP A 63 -6.37 -11.18 -11.25
N ARG A 64 -5.94 -11.06 -12.49
CA ARG A 64 -5.02 -12.04 -13.10
C ARG A 64 -3.70 -12.17 -12.33
N PHE A 65 -3.13 -11.06 -11.87
CA PHE A 65 -1.90 -11.06 -11.09
C PHE A 65 -2.09 -11.82 -9.77
N PHE A 66 -3.16 -11.53 -9.03
CA PHE A 66 -3.40 -12.18 -7.74
C PHE A 66 -3.72 -13.66 -7.89
N ARG A 67 -4.41 -14.07 -8.96
CA ARG A 67 -4.64 -15.49 -9.23
C ARG A 67 -3.36 -16.25 -9.51
N ILE A 68 -2.45 -15.69 -10.32
CA ILE A 68 -1.14 -16.29 -10.57
C ILE A 68 -0.35 -16.41 -9.25
N VAL A 69 -0.28 -15.35 -8.46
CA VAL A 69 0.41 -15.37 -7.16
C VAL A 69 -0.18 -16.39 -6.19
N ALA A 70 -1.51 -16.56 -6.18
CA ALA A 70 -2.17 -17.54 -5.35
C ALA A 70 -1.86 -18.98 -5.84
N GLU A 71 -1.90 -19.21 -7.14
CA GLU A 71 -1.58 -20.50 -7.75
C GLU A 71 -0.14 -20.94 -7.43
N GLU A 72 0.83 -20.03 -7.58
CA GLU A 72 2.24 -20.28 -7.22
C GLU A 72 2.42 -20.71 -5.75
N ARG A 73 1.49 -20.35 -4.87
CA ARG A 73 1.48 -20.69 -3.44
C ARG A 73 0.54 -21.83 -3.08
N GLY A 74 -0.12 -22.43 -4.07
CA GLY A 74 -1.12 -23.46 -3.85
C GLY A 74 -2.41 -22.96 -3.17
N TRP A 75 -2.66 -21.65 -3.19
CA TRP A 75 -3.87 -21.04 -2.64
C TRP A 75 -5.01 -21.06 -3.64
N ARG A 76 -6.22 -21.30 -3.15
CA ARG A 76 -7.43 -21.26 -3.98
C ARG A 76 -8.24 -20.01 -3.67
N LEU A 77 -8.28 -19.08 -4.61
CA LEU A 77 -9.12 -17.90 -4.50
C LEU A 77 -10.53 -18.18 -4.97
N ALA A 78 -11.50 -17.77 -4.20
CA ALA A 78 -12.91 -17.76 -4.61
C ALA A 78 -13.14 -16.85 -5.84
N LYS A 79 -14.34 -16.89 -6.42
CA LYS A 79 -14.72 -15.95 -7.47
C LYS A 79 -14.63 -14.50 -6.96
N ASN A 80 -15.17 -14.26 -5.77
CA ASN A 80 -15.09 -12.98 -5.07
C ASN A 80 -14.06 -13.09 -3.94
N TYR A 81 -13.07 -12.22 -3.96
CA TYR A 81 -12.05 -12.12 -2.91
C TYR A 81 -11.58 -10.68 -2.79
N ALA A 82 -11.08 -10.32 -1.64
CA ALA A 82 -10.42 -9.05 -1.37
C ALA A 82 -8.92 -9.25 -1.14
N VAL A 83 -8.18 -8.18 -1.27
CA VAL A 83 -6.75 -8.13 -0.94
C VAL A 83 -6.52 -6.92 -0.05
N GLY A 84 -5.99 -7.14 1.14
CA GLY A 84 -5.60 -6.10 2.08
C GLY A 84 -4.09 -5.91 2.09
N MET A 85 -3.61 -4.70 2.26
CA MET A 85 -2.21 -4.38 2.52
C MET A 85 -2.11 -3.88 3.96
N LEU A 86 -1.28 -4.54 4.75
CA LEU A 86 -1.12 -4.21 6.17
C LEU A 86 0.30 -3.72 6.43
N PHE A 87 0.38 -2.63 7.17
CA PHE A 87 1.62 -2.05 7.67
C PHE A 87 1.74 -2.42 9.15
N LEU A 88 2.58 -3.37 9.45
CA LEU A 88 2.70 -3.97 10.77
C LEU A 88 3.86 -3.34 11.55
N ASN A 89 3.85 -3.52 12.87
CA ASN A 89 4.93 -3.07 13.73
C ASN A 89 6.25 -3.74 13.35
N GLN A 90 7.37 -3.06 13.58
CA GLN A 90 8.72 -3.62 13.38
C GLN A 90 9.01 -4.79 14.32
N ASP A 91 8.44 -4.75 15.53
CA ASP A 91 8.54 -5.82 16.52
C ASP A 91 7.76 -7.06 16.02
N PRO A 92 8.43 -8.21 15.82
CA PRO A 92 7.80 -9.42 15.29
C PRO A 92 6.65 -9.94 16.15
N GLU A 93 6.72 -9.80 17.48
CA GLU A 93 5.67 -10.27 18.39
C GLU A 93 4.42 -9.41 18.24
N LYS A 94 4.58 -8.09 18.15
CA LYS A 94 3.47 -7.16 17.91
C LYS A 94 2.89 -7.33 16.52
N ALA A 95 3.73 -7.56 15.51
CA ALA A 95 3.26 -7.86 14.16
C ALA A 95 2.44 -9.15 14.11
N ALA A 96 2.89 -10.21 14.78
CA ALA A 96 2.16 -11.47 14.88
C ALA A 96 0.84 -11.31 15.66
N ALA A 97 0.84 -10.54 16.74
CA ALA A 97 -0.37 -10.24 17.49
C ALA A 97 -1.39 -9.47 16.63
N SER A 98 -0.93 -8.48 15.87
CA SER A 98 -1.80 -7.72 14.95
C SER A 98 -2.40 -8.60 13.87
N ARG A 99 -1.62 -9.54 13.30
CA ARG A 99 -2.14 -10.50 12.31
C ARG A 99 -3.25 -11.36 12.90
N ARG A 100 -3.05 -11.89 14.11
CA ARG A 100 -4.08 -12.70 14.79
C ARG A 100 -5.38 -11.91 15.02
N ILE A 101 -5.27 -10.67 15.48
CA ILE A 101 -6.44 -9.82 15.66
C ILE A 101 -7.21 -9.64 14.35
N VAL A 102 -6.50 -9.36 13.25
CA VAL A 102 -7.14 -9.24 11.92
C VAL A 102 -7.81 -10.54 11.50
N GLU A 103 -7.17 -11.69 11.72
CA GLU A 103 -7.75 -13.00 11.42
C GLU A 103 -9.01 -13.28 12.24
N GLU A 104 -8.97 -12.99 13.54
CA GLU A 104 -10.09 -13.18 14.44
C GLU A 104 -11.28 -12.28 14.08
N GLU A 105 -11.03 -10.99 13.78
CA GLU A 105 -12.10 -10.07 13.41
C GLU A 105 -12.72 -10.42 12.05
N LEU A 106 -11.92 -10.80 11.06
CA LEU A 106 -12.44 -11.25 9.77
C LEU A 106 -13.25 -12.53 9.92
N GLN A 107 -12.81 -13.46 10.77
CA GLN A 107 -13.55 -14.68 11.04
C GLN A 107 -14.91 -14.41 11.72
N ARG A 108 -15.00 -13.42 12.60
CA ARG A 108 -16.28 -12.98 13.19
C ARG A 108 -17.25 -12.47 12.13
N GLU A 109 -16.74 -11.83 11.09
CA GLU A 109 -17.52 -11.37 9.93
C GLU A 109 -17.70 -12.46 8.85
N THR A 110 -17.48 -13.74 9.18
CA THR A 110 -17.60 -14.87 8.25
C THR A 110 -16.66 -14.83 7.04
N LEU A 111 -15.58 -14.07 7.15
CA LEU A 111 -14.52 -14.00 6.15
C LEU A 111 -13.34 -14.86 6.59
N SER A 112 -12.68 -15.49 5.63
CA SER A 112 -11.48 -16.28 5.89
C SER A 112 -10.28 -15.74 5.14
N ILE A 113 -9.13 -15.65 5.81
CA ILE A 113 -7.87 -15.33 5.17
C ILE A 113 -7.36 -16.56 4.44
N VAL A 114 -7.12 -16.45 3.15
CA VAL A 114 -6.57 -17.51 2.32
C VAL A 114 -5.06 -17.69 2.57
N GLY A 115 -4.37 -16.60 2.86
CA GLY A 115 -2.95 -16.62 3.19
C GLY A 115 -2.33 -15.25 3.33
N TRP A 116 -1.16 -15.22 3.91
CA TRP A 116 -0.33 -14.03 4.09
C TRP A 116 0.87 -14.05 3.13
N ARG A 117 1.20 -12.92 2.60
CA ARG A 117 2.36 -12.73 1.74
C ARG A 117 3.12 -11.48 2.14
N ASP A 118 4.44 -11.60 2.28
CA ASP A 118 5.28 -10.42 2.43
C ASP A 118 5.36 -9.67 1.11
N VAL A 119 5.32 -8.34 1.21
CA VAL A 119 5.40 -7.47 0.04
C VAL A 119 6.88 -7.18 -0.23
N PRO A 120 7.38 -7.43 -1.45
CA PRO A 120 8.74 -7.04 -1.81
C PRO A 120 8.93 -5.53 -1.68
N THR A 121 9.96 -5.13 -0.96
CA THR A 121 10.33 -3.73 -0.72
C THR A 121 11.74 -3.47 -1.23
N ASN A 122 12.01 -2.22 -1.61
CA ASN A 122 13.36 -1.78 -1.95
C ASN A 122 13.80 -0.71 -0.95
N GLU A 123 14.52 -1.13 0.07
CA GLU A 123 15.00 -0.25 1.14
C GLU A 123 16.16 0.64 0.70
N GLY A 124 16.90 0.25 -0.35
CA GLY A 124 18.08 0.97 -0.81
C GLY A 124 17.84 2.38 -1.34
N VAL A 125 16.55 2.73 -1.61
CA VAL A 125 16.16 4.07 -2.07
C VAL A 125 15.66 4.97 -0.96
N LEU A 126 15.48 4.44 0.25
CA LEU A 126 14.93 5.17 1.39
C LEU A 126 15.99 6.06 2.07
N GLY A 127 15.52 7.14 2.68
CA GLY A 127 16.32 7.96 3.58
C GLY A 127 16.44 7.32 4.98
N GLU A 128 17.44 7.73 5.75
CA GLU A 128 17.71 7.18 7.09
C GLU A 128 16.52 7.35 8.05
N ILE A 129 15.80 8.47 7.93
CA ILE A 129 14.64 8.77 8.77
C ILE A 129 13.51 7.78 8.44
N ALA A 130 13.25 7.49 7.16
CA ALA A 130 12.25 6.52 6.74
C ALA A 130 12.63 5.09 7.17
N LEU A 131 13.90 4.71 7.06
CA LEU A 131 14.40 3.40 7.49
C LEU A 131 14.20 3.15 8.98
N SER A 132 14.35 4.18 9.82
CA SER A 132 14.17 4.06 11.28
C SER A 132 12.72 3.70 11.69
N SER A 133 11.75 3.97 10.83
CA SER A 133 10.32 3.74 11.08
C SER A 133 9.66 2.79 10.07
N LEU A 134 10.46 2.09 9.27
CA LEU A 134 9.96 1.21 8.21
C LEU A 134 9.09 0.09 8.79
N PRO A 135 7.79 0.01 8.44
CA PRO A 135 6.92 -1.05 8.91
C PRO A 135 7.21 -2.38 8.23
N GLN A 136 6.84 -3.49 8.87
CA GLN A 136 6.71 -4.75 8.16
C GLN A 136 5.46 -4.71 7.27
N ILE A 137 5.60 -4.93 5.96
CA ILE A 137 4.48 -4.85 5.03
C ILE A 137 4.02 -6.26 4.66
N GLY A 138 2.86 -6.64 5.16
CA GLY A 138 2.19 -7.90 4.83
C GLY A 138 0.97 -7.67 3.94
N ARG A 139 0.58 -8.71 3.18
CA ARG A 139 -0.63 -8.70 2.36
C ARG A 139 -1.43 -9.97 2.65
N ALA A 140 -2.70 -9.80 3.02
CA ALA A 140 -3.67 -10.86 3.21
C ALA A 140 -4.58 -11.02 1.98
#